data_9b597e58dfb4b642b876054c72658e1a
#
_entry.id   9b597e58dfb4b642b876054c72658e1a
#
_cell.length_a   1.000
_cell.length_b   1.000
_cell.length_c   1.000
_cell.angle_alpha   90.00
_cell.angle_beta   90.00
_cell.angle_gamma   90.00
#
_symmetry.space_group_name_H-M   'P 1'
#
loop_
_entity.id
_entity.type
_entity.pdbx_description
1 polymer ?
#
loop_
_entity_poly.entity_id
_entity_poly.type
_entity_poly.pdbx_seq_one_letter_code
_entity_poly.pdbx_strand_id
1 'polypeptide(L)'
;EHEQFVEDFYWYLLHTSASHAFPEGIYYKRRYAWSETIPHVTGAANYAFLLRHALVHERGDELHLLLAAPDWWLADGEEIRVQNAPTHFGPMSLTTLGTAQGVEVTLDPPAREKPRRIVLHLPKSRPLVGKLDGVEVVVRTEQTKRWDWPTVVKLYDDTRWKPKPIPALLKLPLAEP
;
A
#
# COMPACT_ATOMS: atom_id res chain seq x y z
N GLU A 1 11.71 1.61 -6.30
CA GLU A 1 10.86 0.54 -5.70
C GLU A 1 9.58 1.12 -5.07
N HIS A 2 9.65 2.28 -4.38
CA HIS A 2 8.47 2.90 -3.77
C HIS A 2 7.41 3.33 -4.81
N GLU A 3 7.84 3.92 -5.92
CA GLU A 3 6.93 4.30 -7.02
C GLU A 3 6.25 3.07 -7.61
N GLN A 4 7.00 1.99 -7.82
CA GLN A 4 6.47 0.74 -8.35
C GLN A 4 5.45 0.12 -7.40
N PHE A 5 5.71 0.16 -6.08
CA PHE A 5 4.73 -0.30 -5.10
C PHE A 5 3.41 0.45 -5.22
N VAL A 6 3.46 1.79 -5.29
CA VAL A 6 2.26 2.63 -5.39
C VAL A 6 1.49 2.32 -6.68
N GLU A 7 2.20 2.21 -7.80
CA GLU A 7 1.59 1.87 -9.09
C GLU A 7 0.90 0.51 -9.02
N ASP A 8 1.58 -0.53 -8.55
CA ASP A 8 1.07 -1.89 -8.48
C ASP A 8 -0.11 -1.99 -7.49
N PHE A 9 -0.02 -1.33 -6.33
CA PHE A 9 -1.05 -1.34 -5.31
C PHE A 9 -2.36 -0.75 -5.82
N TYR A 10 -2.33 0.45 -6.41
CA TYR A 10 -3.52 1.09 -6.94
C TYR A 10 -4.01 0.43 -8.23
N TRP A 11 -3.10 -0.06 -9.07
CA TRP A 11 -3.46 -0.85 -10.24
C TRP A 11 -4.28 -2.08 -9.85
N TYR A 12 -3.84 -2.78 -8.82
CA TYR A 12 -4.52 -3.97 -8.34
C TYR A 12 -5.89 -3.62 -7.76
N LEU A 13 -5.97 -2.55 -6.97
CA LEU A 13 -7.23 -2.07 -6.39
C LEU A 13 -8.26 -1.68 -7.45
N LEU A 14 -7.85 -1.00 -8.51
CA LEU A 14 -8.74 -0.55 -9.58
C LEU A 14 -9.30 -1.68 -10.45
N HIS A 15 -8.70 -2.86 -10.38
CA HIS A 15 -9.15 -4.05 -11.11
C HIS A 15 -9.96 -5.01 -10.24
N THR A 16 -10.35 -4.62 -9.05
CA THR A 16 -11.33 -5.37 -8.25
C THR A 16 -12.74 -5.24 -8.85
N SER A 17 -13.63 -6.17 -8.51
CA SER A 17 -15.05 -6.03 -8.85
C SER A 17 -15.71 -4.92 -8.04
N ALA A 18 -16.95 -4.57 -8.39
CA ALA A 18 -17.75 -3.61 -7.64
C ALA A 18 -17.97 -3.99 -6.17
N SER A 19 -17.88 -5.29 -5.85
CA SER A 19 -17.91 -5.81 -4.47
C SER A 19 -16.54 -5.91 -3.82
N HIS A 20 -15.51 -5.29 -4.40
CA HIS A 20 -14.11 -5.38 -3.98
C HIS A 20 -13.54 -6.81 -3.94
N ALA A 21 -14.06 -7.70 -4.78
CA ALA A 21 -13.47 -9.02 -4.94
C ALA A 21 -12.26 -8.95 -5.88
N PHE A 22 -11.18 -9.61 -5.49
CA PHE A 22 -9.91 -9.58 -6.21
C PHE A 22 -9.85 -10.64 -7.30
N PRO A 23 -9.23 -10.34 -8.46
CA PRO A 23 -8.92 -11.32 -9.49
C PRO A 23 -7.66 -12.12 -9.15
N GLU A 24 -7.46 -13.26 -9.78
CA GLU A 24 -6.19 -13.99 -9.74
C GLU A 24 -5.09 -13.24 -10.48
N GLY A 25 -5.41 -12.67 -11.61
CA GLY A 25 -4.47 -11.98 -12.46
C GLY A 25 -5.08 -10.79 -13.18
N ILE A 26 -4.20 -9.88 -13.57
CA ILE A 26 -4.54 -8.68 -14.34
C ILE A 26 -3.67 -8.65 -15.59
N TYR A 27 -4.29 -8.53 -16.75
CA TYR A 27 -3.59 -8.28 -17.99
C TYR A 27 -3.11 -6.83 -18.04
N TYR A 28 -1.90 -6.61 -17.59
CA TYR A 28 -1.32 -5.28 -17.45
C TYR A 28 -1.44 -4.42 -18.71
N LYS A 29 -1.09 -4.97 -19.88
CA LYS A 29 -1.17 -4.25 -21.16
C LYS A 29 -2.58 -4.06 -21.68
N ARG A 30 -3.50 -4.94 -21.32
CA ARG A 30 -4.87 -4.94 -21.81
C ARG A 30 -5.84 -4.26 -20.86
N ARG A 31 -5.39 -3.96 -19.63
CA ARG A 31 -6.15 -3.28 -18.58
C ARG A 31 -7.47 -3.97 -18.23
N TYR A 32 -7.46 -5.28 -18.16
CA TYR A 32 -8.58 -6.04 -17.62
C TYR A 32 -8.13 -7.18 -16.72
N ALA A 33 -8.98 -7.53 -15.77
CA ALA A 33 -8.78 -8.66 -14.88
C ALA A 33 -9.26 -9.97 -15.52
N TRP A 34 -8.75 -11.09 -15.02
CA TRP A 34 -9.32 -12.40 -15.32
C TRP A 34 -10.65 -12.54 -14.60
N SER A 35 -11.77 -12.31 -15.33
CA SER A 35 -13.10 -12.30 -14.75
C SER A 35 -13.57 -13.68 -14.30
N GLU A 36 -13.11 -14.75 -14.95
CA GLU A 36 -13.47 -16.12 -14.59
C GLU A 36 -12.91 -16.54 -13.23
N THR A 37 -11.94 -15.80 -12.69
CA THR A 37 -11.28 -16.09 -11.42
C THR A 37 -11.67 -15.12 -10.29
N ILE A 38 -12.73 -14.34 -10.46
CA ILE A 38 -13.25 -13.45 -9.42
C ILE A 38 -14.47 -14.11 -8.74
N PRO A 39 -14.50 -14.21 -7.41
CA PRO A 39 -13.48 -13.80 -6.41
C PRO A 39 -12.34 -14.80 -6.29
N HIS A 40 -11.12 -14.31 -6.11
CA HIS A 40 -9.92 -15.14 -5.96
C HIS A 40 -9.24 -14.92 -4.60
N VAL A 41 -9.20 -15.94 -3.77
CA VAL A 41 -8.69 -15.85 -2.38
C VAL A 41 -7.21 -15.50 -2.35
N THR A 42 -6.39 -16.11 -3.21
CA THR A 42 -4.95 -15.80 -3.29
C THR A 42 -4.73 -14.37 -3.76
N GLY A 43 -5.54 -13.86 -4.68
CA GLY A 43 -5.51 -12.46 -5.10
C GLY A 43 -5.76 -11.51 -3.93
N ALA A 44 -6.81 -11.77 -3.14
CA ALA A 44 -7.11 -10.99 -1.94
C ALA A 44 -5.98 -11.08 -0.90
N ALA A 45 -5.42 -12.27 -0.68
CA ALA A 45 -4.30 -12.47 0.23
C ALA A 45 -3.04 -11.69 -0.22
N ASN A 46 -2.71 -11.73 -1.51
CA ASN A 46 -1.58 -10.98 -2.06
C ASN A 46 -1.75 -9.46 -1.85
N TYR A 47 -2.96 -8.94 -2.04
CA TYR A 47 -3.24 -7.53 -1.77
C TYR A 47 -3.07 -7.18 -0.28
N ALA A 48 -3.57 -8.01 0.62
CA ALA A 48 -3.40 -7.84 2.05
C ALA A 48 -1.92 -7.90 2.47
N PHE A 49 -1.14 -8.83 1.89
CA PHE A 49 0.31 -8.89 2.10
C PHE A 49 1.03 -7.64 1.59
N LEU A 50 0.66 -7.14 0.41
CA LEU A 50 1.24 -5.94 -0.15
C LEU A 50 1.02 -4.74 0.77
N LEU A 51 -0.21 -4.55 1.26
CA LEU A 51 -0.54 -3.50 2.24
C LEU A 51 0.22 -3.69 3.55
N ARG A 52 0.25 -4.93 4.08
CA ARG A 52 0.99 -5.24 5.31
C ARG A 52 2.46 -4.87 5.16
N HIS A 53 3.11 -5.30 4.08
CA HIS A 53 4.53 -5.02 3.85
C HIS A 53 4.84 -3.54 3.67
N ALA A 54 3.89 -2.76 3.13
CA ALA A 54 4.02 -1.32 3.05
C ALA A 54 4.05 -0.65 4.44
N LEU A 55 3.30 -1.20 5.40
CA LEU A 55 3.12 -0.61 6.72
C LEU A 55 4.01 -1.27 7.79
N VAL A 56 4.15 -2.60 7.74
CA VAL A 56 4.93 -3.40 8.71
C VAL A 56 5.69 -4.49 7.96
N HIS A 57 6.99 -4.37 7.91
CA HIS A 57 7.86 -5.28 7.18
C HIS A 57 9.02 -5.75 8.05
N GLU A 58 9.22 -7.07 8.11
CA GLU A 58 10.31 -7.71 8.83
C GLU A 58 11.44 -8.06 7.86
N ARG A 59 12.63 -7.61 8.14
CA ARG A 59 13.82 -7.90 7.34
C ARG A 59 14.95 -8.43 8.21
N GLY A 60 15.04 -9.75 8.30
CA GLY A 60 15.97 -10.39 9.23
C GLY A 60 15.63 -10.03 10.67
N ASP A 61 16.55 -9.42 11.37
CA ASP A 61 16.42 -8.96 12.76
C ASP A 61 15.94 -7.50 12.91
N GLU A 62 15.50 -6.88 11.82
CA GLU A 62 15.01 -5.49 11.79
C GLU A 62 13.51 -5.45 11.53
N LEU A 63 12.83 -4.48 12.15
CA LEU A 63 11.42 -4.16 11.92
C LEU A 63 11.33 -2.80 11.21
N HIS A 64 10.81 -2.82 9.99
CA HIS A 64 10.61 -1.62 9.18
C HIS A 64 9.14 -1.22 9.21
N LEU A 65 8.87 0.04 9.53
CA LEU A 65 7.54 0.62 9.61
C LEU A 65 7.35 1.67 8.53
N LEU A 66 6.18 1.71 7.91
CA LEU A 66 5.81 2.64 6.84
C LEU A 66 6.75 2.58 5.62
N LEU A 67 7.33 1.39 5.34
CA LEU A 67 8.37 1.20 4.33
C LEU A 67 7.98 1.75 2.95
N ALA A 68 6.70 1.69 2.60
CA ALA A 68 6.20 2.15 1.32
C ALA A 68 4.91 2.99 1.44
N ALA A 69 4.65 3.58 2.60
CA ALA A 69 3.53 4.49 2.77
C ALA A 69 3.75 5.78 1.96
N PRO A 70 2.89 6.10 1.00
CA PRO A 70 3.01 7.35 0.24
C PRO A 70 2.67 8.56 1.10
N ASP A 71 3.13 9.74 0.69
CA ASP A 71 3.00 10.96 1.49
C ASP A 71 1.54 11.41 1.72
N TRP A 72 0.63 11.08 0.80
CA TRP A 72 -0.80 11.41 0.98
C TRP A 72 -1.53 10.51 1.99
N TRP A 73 -1.01 9.31 2.29
CA TRP A 73 -1.52 8.52 3.41
C TRP A 73 -1.18 9.14 4.77
N LEU A 74 -0.22 10.05 4.77
CA LEU A 74 0.29 10.76 5.94
C LEU A 74 -0.02 12.27 5.85
N ALA A 75 -0.97 12.67 4.99
CA ALA A 75 -1.38 14.05 4.84
C ALA A 75 -2.03 14.61 6.12
N ASP A 76 -2.17 15.92 6.19
CA ASP A 76 -2.83 16.59 7.32
C ASP A 76 -4.25 16.06 7.52
N GLY A 77 -4.54 15.60 8.73
CA GLY A 77 -5.80 14.98 9.13
C GLY A 77 -5.93 13.48 8.79
N GLU A 78 -5.00 12.88 8.05
CA GLU A 78 -5.03 11.45 7.72
C GLU A 78 -4.46 10.60 8.85
N GLU A 79 -5.11 9.47 9.13
CA GLU A 79 -4.70 8.53 10.17
C GLU A 79 -4.44 7.15 9.58
N ILE A 80 -3.30 6.54 9.94
CA ILE A 80 -3.06 5.11 9.74
C ILE A 80 -3.06 4.43 11.10
N ARG A 81 -3.87 3.38 11.24
CA ARG A 81 -3.93 2.59 12.46
C ARG A 81 -3.70 1.12 12.15
N VAL A 82 -2.63 0.57 12.71
CA VAL A 82 -2.29 -0.84 12.69
C VAL A 82 -2.40 -1.37 14.12
N GLN A 83 -3.25 -2.36 14.36
CA GLN A 83 -3.49 -2.88 15.69
C GLN A 83 -3.13 -4.36 15.76
N ASN A 84 -2.34 -4.74 16.78
CA ASN A 84 -1.96 -6.12 17.06
C ASN A 84 -1.40 -6.86 15.83
N ALA A 85 -0.65 -6.16 14.97
CA ALA A 85 -0.04 -6.78 13.81
C ALA A 85 0.92 -7.89 14.25
N PRO A 86 0.71 -9.14 13.80
CA PRO A 86 1.62 -10.23 14.16
C PRO A 86 2.96 -10.03 13.48
N THR A 87 4.04 -10.12 14.25
CA THR A 87 5.41 -10.17 13.76
C THR A 87 6.16 -11.34 14.41
N HIS A 88 7.29 -11.76 13.85
CA HIS A 88 8.09 -12.78 14.52
C HIS A 88 8.74 -12.27 15.82
N PHE A 89 8.76 -10.96 16.06
CA PHE A 89 9.15 -10.35 17.33
C PHE A 89 8.01 -10.32 18.36
N GLY A 90 6.77 -10.62 17.96
CA GLY A 90 5.54 -10.50 18.73
C GLY A 90 4.54 -9.53 18.11
N PRO A 91 3.33 -9.43 18.64
CA PRO A 91 2.36 -8.43 18.17
C PRO A 91 2.83 -7.02 18.45
N MET A 92 2.53 -6.09 17.54
CA MET A 92 2.84 -4.67 17.67
C MET A 92 1.68 -3.81 17.19
N SER A 93 1.60 -2.58 17.67
CA SER A 93 0.63 -1.59 17.18
C SER A 93 1.31 -0.29 16.79
N LEU A 94 0.79 0.35 15.76
CA LEU A 94 1.27 1.62 15.24
C LEU A 94 0.07 2.51 14.92
N THR A 95 0.12 3.74 15.37
CA THR A 95 -0.82 4.79 14.93
C THR A 95 -0.02 5.97 14.43
N THR A 96 -0.43 6.52 13.29
CA THR A 96 0.11 7.77 12.75
C THR A 96 -1.00 8.77 12.58
N LEU A 97 -0.72 10.03 12.83
CA LEU A 97 -1.61 11.15 12.53
C LEU A 97 -0.83 12.19 11.73
N GLY A 98 -1.29 12.46 10.53
CA GLY A 98 -0.78 13.55 9.73
C GLY A 98 -1.18 14.90 10.31
N THR A 99 -0.25 15.83 10.35
CA THR A 99 -0.45 17.21 10.79
C THR A 99 0.10 18.19 9.75
N ALA A 100 -0.20 19.46 9.89
CA ALA A 100 0.36 20.49 9.01
C ALA A 100 1.91 20.55 9.07
N GLN A 101 2.52 20.11 10.18
CA GLN A 101 3.97 20.14 10.40
C GLN A 101 4.68 18.83 10.00
N GLY A 102 3.94 17.72 9.89
CA GLY A 102 4.51 16.40 9.59
C GLY A 102 3.64 15.26 10.11
N VAL A 103 4.23 14.25 10.72
CA VAL A 103 3.52 13.06 11.20
C VAL A 103 3.81 12.82 12.67
N GLU A 104 2.78 12.72 13.48
CA GLU A 104 2.85 12.19 14.83
C GLU A 104 2.75 10.66 14.77
N VAL A 105 3.58 9.99 15.55
CA VAL A 105 3.64 8.52 15.55
C VAL A 105 3.56 8.00 16.97
N THR A 106 2.65 7.06 17.21
CA THR A 106 2.56 6.29 18.45
C THR A 106 2.87 4.84 18.13
N LEU A 107 3.82 4.25 18.85
CA LEU A 107 4.26 2.88 18.64
C LEU A 107 4.16 2.09 19.95
N ASP A 108 3.44 0.97 19.90
CA ASP A 108 3.48 -0.10 20.90
C ASP A 108 4.36 -1.22 20.32
N PRO A 109 5.64 -1.30 20.73
CA PRO A 109 6.60 -2.20 20.10
C PRO A 109 6.35 -3.66 20.49
N PRO A 110 6.85 -4.64 19.70
CA PRO A 110 6.71 -6.04 20.04
C PRO A 110 7.47 -6.37 21.32
N ALA A 111 6.80 -7.10 22.23
CA ALA A 111 7.32 -7.41 23.57
C ALA A 111 7.90 -8.81 23.71
N ARG A 112 7.68 -9.74 22.76
CA ARG A 112 8.18 -11.12 22.84
C ARG A 112 9.68 -11.22 22.62
N GLU A 113 10.18 -10.51 21.62
CA GLU A 113 11.59 -10.44 21.24
C GLU A 113 11.90 -9.02 20.77
N LYS A 114 12.99 -8.45 21.25
CA LYS A 114 13.39 -7.10 20.83
C LYS A 114 14.06 -7.18 19.46
N PRO A 115 13.52 -6.50 18.42
CA PRO A 115 14.24 -6.37 17.17
C PRO A 115 15.56 -5.63 17.38
N ARG A 116 16.59 -5.99 16.63
CA ARG A 116 17.87 -5.28 16.68
C ARG A 116 17.70 -3.80 16.37
N ARG A 117 16.77 -3.49 15.47
CA ARG A 117 16.47 -2.12 15.06
C ARG A 117 15.00 -1.99 14.64
N ILE A 118 14.38 -0.90 15.03
CA ILE A 118 13.12 -0.45 14.44
C ILE A 118 13.45 0.72 13.54
N VAL A 119 13.04 0.65 12.28
CA VAL A 119 13.29 1.67 11.26
C VAL A 119 11.96 2.25 10.81
N LEU A 120 11.75 3.53 11.07
CA LEU A 120 10.57 4.28 10.63
C LEU A 120 10.91 5.01 9.32
N HIS A 121 10.22 4.69 8.25
CA HIS A 121 10.38 5.33 6.96
C HIS A 121 9.32 6.43 6.80
N LEU A 122 9.77 7.66 6.61
CA LEU A 122 8.87 8.79 6.40
C LEU A 122 9.25 9.52 5.11
N PRO A 123 8.27 10.00 4.34
CA PRO A 123 8.52 10.90 3.22
C PRO A 123 9.21 12.18 3.70
N LYS A 124 10.13 12.72 2.90
CA LYS A 124 10.80 13.99 3.21
C LYS A 124 9.82 15.15 3.42
N SER A 125 8.69 15.11 2.72
CA SER A 125 7.60 16.08 2.87
C SER A 125 6.80 15.94 4.17
N ARG A 126 7.00 14.86 4.92
CA ARG A 126 6.24 14.50 6.13
C ARG A 126 7.19 14.07 7.24
N PRO A 127 7.96 15.00 7.84
CA PRO A 127 8.91 14.66 8.91
C PRO A 127 8.17 14.20 10.18
N LEU A 128 8.90 13.47 11.03
CA LEU A 128 8.40 13.11 12.35
C LEU A 128 8.19 14.36 13.21
N VAL A 129 7.01 14.48 13.81
CA VAL A 129 6.68 15.50 14.80
C VAL A 129 6.76 14.88 16.19
N GLY A 130 7.52 15.50 17.08
CA GLY A 130 7.72 15.00 18.45
C GLY A 130 8.78 13.91 18.55
N LYS A 131 8.66 13.08 19.59
CA LYS A 131 9.56 11.95 19.89
C LYS A 131 8.74 10.71 20.16
N LEU A 132 9.31 9.56 19.84
CA LEU A 132 8.76 8.26 20.22
C LEU A 132 9.27 7.93 21.63
N ASP A 133 8.43 8.08 22.63
CA ASP A 133 8.79 7.85 24.01
C ASP A 133 9.03 6.36 24.29
N GLY A 134 10.17 6.06 24.94
CA GLY A 134 10.50 4.72 25.41
C GLY A 134 10.97 3.73 24.33
N VAL A 135 11.05 4.14 23.07
CA VAL A 135 11.45 3.27 21.96
C VAL A 135 12.56 3.93 21.14
N GLU A 136 13.67 3.21 20.98
CA GLU A 136 14.74 3.64 20.08
C GLU A 136 14.37 3.31 18.64
N VAL A 137 14.13 4.33 17.83
CA VAL A 137 13.74 4.20 16.43
C VAL A 137 14.68 4.98 15.53
N VAL A 138 15.16 4.33 14.47
CA VAL A 138 15.93 5.00 13.42
C VAL A 138 14.94 5.57 12.39
N VAL A 139 14.87 6.89 12.29
CA VAL A 139 14.04 7.54 11.26
C VAL A 139 14.84 7.64 9.96
N ARG A 140 14.30 7.09 8.89
CA ARG A 140 14.79 7.24 7.53
C ARG A 140 13.87 8.17 6.75
N THR A 141 14.47 9.16 6.11
CA THR A 141 13.72 10.08 5.25
C THR A 141 13.82 9.62 3.81
N GLU A 142 12.68 9.28 3.23
CA GLU A 142 12.59 8.80 1.85
C GLU A 142 12.27 9.98 0.91
N GLN A 143 12.96 10.02 -0.23
CA GLN A 143 12.54 10.89 -1.33
C GLN A 143 11.42 10.19 -2.08
N THR A 144 10.20 10.63 -1.84
CA THR A 144 9.05 10.14 -2.58
C THR A 144 8.65 11.16 -3.63
N LYS A 145 8.33 10.68 -4.83
CA LYS A 145 7.66 11.51 -5.82
C LYS A 145 6.27 11.84 -5.28
N ARG A 146 5.89 13.10 -5.36
CA ARG A 146 4.56 13.51 -4.94
C ARG A 146 3.54 12.91 -5.91
N TRP A 147 2.78 11.94 -5.44
CA TRP A 147 1.64 11.37 -6.12
C TRP A 147 0.39 12.03 -5.52
N ASP A 148 -0.36 12.71 -6.34
CA ASP A 148 -1.72 13.11 -6.00
C ASP A 148 -2.72 12.18 -6.73
N TRP A 149 -3.93 12.10 -6.25
CA TRP A 149 -4.96 11.27 -6.88
C TRP A 149 -5.14 11.56 -8.38
N PRO A 150 -5.16 12.81 -8.86
CA PRO A 150 -5.15 13.11 -10.27
C PRO A 150 -3.93 12.52 -11.02
N THR A 151 -2.76 12.46 -10.40
CA THR A 151 -1.56 11.85 -10.99
C THR A 151 -1.72 10.33 -11.09
N VAL A 152 -2.25 9.68 -10.05
CA VAL A 152 -2.57 8.25 -10.09
C VAL A 152 -3.57 7.94 -11.19
N VAL A 153 -4.65 8.71 -11.31
CA VAL A 153 -5.64 8.55 -12.39
C VAL A 153 -5.01 8.75 -13.77
N LYS A 154 -4.14 9.74 -13.93
CA LYS A 154 -3.43 9.97 -15.20
C LYS A 154 -2.52 8.81 -15.61
N LEU A 155 -1.93 8.07 -14.67
CA LEU A 155 -1.16 6.87 -14.99
C LEU A 155 -2.03 5.83 -15.70
N TYR A 156 -3.31 5.77 -15.40
CA TYR A 156 -4.25 4.86 -16.05
C TYR A 156 -4.73 5.38 -17.39
N ASP A 157 -4.77 6.71 -17.57
CA ASP A 157 -5.10 7.37 -18.83
C ASP A 157 -3.88 7.55 -19.75
N ASP A 158 -2.69 7.24 -19.27
CA ASP A 158 -1.48 7.39 -20.06
C ASP A 158 -1.56 6.57 -21.35
N THR A 159 -1.49 7.27 -22.47
CA THR A 159 -1.61 6.74 -23.82
C THR A 159 -0.55 5.73 -24.22
N ARG A 160 0.52 5.53 -23.42
CA ARG A 160 1.49 4.45 -23.61
C ARG A 160 0.82 3.09 -23.68
N TRP A 161 -0.35 2.97 -23.07
CA TRP A 161 -1.13 1.75 -22.99
C TRP A 161 -2.44 1.85 -23.76
N LYS A 162 -2.40 2.34 -25.01
CA LYS A 162 -3.60 2.30 -25.86
C LYS A 162 -4.15 0.88 -25.86
N PRO A 163 -5.36 0.64 -25.37
CA PRO A 163 -5.95 -0.70 -25.44
C PRO A 163 -6.01 -1.09 -26.91
N LYS A 164 -5.46 -2.27 -27.25
CA LYS A 164 -5.77 -2.86 -28.54
C LYS A 164 -7.29 -3.06 -28.60
N PRO A 165 -7.92 -2.76 -29.73
CA PRO A 165 -9.35 -3.00 -29.85
C PRO A 165 -9.66 -4.44 -29.47
N ILE A 166 -10.65 -4.64 -28.63
CA ILE A 166 -11.12 -5.98 -28.23
C ILE A 166 -11.51 -6.68 -29.54
N PRO A 167 -10.96 -7.89 -29.83
CA PRO A 167 -11.36 -8.63 -31.01
C PRO A 167 -12.88 -8.75 -31.06
N ALA A 168 -13.46 -8.59 -32.23
CA ALA A 168 -14.94 -8.59 -32.43
C ALA A 168 -15.62 -9.86 -31.87
N LEU A 169 -14.88 -10.95 -31.69
CA LEU A 169 -15.32 -12.21 -31.07
C LEU A 169 -15.73 -12.08 -29.59
N LEU A 170 -15.32 -11.02 -28.88
CA LEU A 170 -15.72 -10.77 -27.48
C LEU A 170 -16.95 -9.84 -27.37
N LYS A 171 -17.53 -9.42 -28.48
CA LYS A 171 -18.85 -8.78 -28.52
C LYS A 171 -19.94 -9.85 -28.61
N LEU A 172 -19.98 -10.76 -27.65
CA LEU A 172 -21.16 -11.59 -27.48
C LEU A 172 -22.30 -10.64 -27.06
N PRO A 173 -23.46 -10.67 -27.73
CA PRO A 173 -24.62 -9.92 -27.26
C PRO A 173 -24.92 -10.43 -25.83
N LEU A 174 -25.02 -9.49 -24.88
CA LEU A 174 -25.58 -9.80 -23.57
C LEU A 174 -26.98 -10.39 -23.88
N ALA A 175 -27.22 -11.62 -23.45
CA ALA A 175 -28.55 -12.18 -23.48
C ALA A 175 -29.44 -11.24 -22.69
N GLU A 176 -30.43 -10.62 -23.35
CA GLU A 176 -31.46 -9.85 -22.67
C GLU A 176 -32.21 -10.79 -21.72
N PRO A 177 -32.64 -10.29 -20.53
CA PRO A 177 -33.29 -11.09 -19.50
C PRO A 177 -34.65 -11.63 -19.94
#